data_3d15e24c7d20844d16c5114c9f13d910
#
_entry.id   3d15e24c7d20844d16c5114c9f13d910
#
_cell.length_a   1.000
_cell.length_b   1.000
_cell.length_c   1.000
_cell.angle_alpha   90.00
_cell.angle_beta   90.00
_cell.angle_gamma   90.00
#
_symmetry.space_group_name_H-M   'P 1'
#
loop_
_entity.id
_entity.type
_entity.pdbx_description
1 polymer ?
#
loop_
_entity_poly.entity_id
_entity_poly.type
_entity_poly.pdbx_seq_one_letter_code
_entity_poly.pdbx_strand_id
1 'polypeptide(L)'
;MSYGEADSYQGAEASQVSRYAKQHAQYNDDSDDENGVFSQAYHHVMNRKDEHKEVDEDEAQQAASAHDQIYNQNGGQPNQEHSSRDLGSAAAMQAFKMFSGGGGNGGSSELIGLAMGEAQKLFNAQGGGGANQAEMLQAAAGMAMKLLMTQQKGSSGGSGSGLDAVMGILGSLGGGAQKQESSGGIAGMLGKFL
;
A
#
# COMPACT_ATOMS: atom_id res chain seq x y z
N MET A 1 -26.96 -15.09 -21.74
CA MET A 1 -26.97 -13.92 -20.85
C MET A 1 -26.32 -14.37 -19.57
N SER A 2 -25.04 -14.07 -19.44
CA SER A 2 -24.15 -14.68 -18.43
C SER A 2 -23.88 -13.65 -17.32
N TYR A 3 -24.84 -13.50 -16.41
CA TYR A 3 -24.67 -12.68 -15.21
C TYR A 3 -24.03 -13.45 -14.03
N GLY A 4 -23.82 -14.76 -14.18
CA GLY A 4 -23.32 -15.60 -13.09
C GLY A 4 -21.81 -15.77 -13.00
N GLU A 5 -21.05 -15.46 -14.06
CA GLU A 5 -19.60 -15.67 -14.08
C GLU A 5 -18.83 -14.52 -13.44
N ALA A 6 -19.33 -13.28 -13.52
CA ALA A 6 -18.67 -12.13 -12.92
C ALA A 6 -18.72 -12.18 -11.38
N ASP A 7 -19.83 -12.62 -10.82
CA ASP A 7 -20.00 -12.72 -9.36
C ASP A 7 -19.14 -13.85 -8.76
N SER A 8 -18.99 -14.96 -9.48
CA SER A 8 -18.12 -16.06 -9.02
C SER A 8 -16.63 -15.71 -9.10
N TYR A 9 -16.22 -14.87 -10.06
CA TYR A 9 -14.85 -14.38 -10.17
C TYR A 9 -14.51 -13.39 -9.04
N GLN A 10 -15.44 -12.50 -8.71
CA GLN A 10 -15.25 -11.56 -7.59
C GLN A 10 -15.22 -12.29 -6.24
N GLY A 11 -15.99 -13.34 -6.06
CA GLY A 11 -15.96 -14.17 -4.86
C GLY A 11 -14.63 -14.93 -4.70
N ALA A 12 -14.08 -15.44 -5.79
CA ALA A 12 -12.78 -16.13 -5.78
C ALA A 12 -11.63 -15.17 -5.45
N GLU A 13 -11.67 -13.95 -5.96
CA GLU A 13 -10.67 -12.91 -5.63
C GLU A 13 -10.80 -12.45 -4.17
N ALA A 14 -12.02 -12.25 -3.67
CA ALA A 14 -12.25 -11.87 -2.28
C ALA A 14 -11.71 -12.92 -1.29
N SER A 15 -11.90 -14.20 -1.58
CA SER A 15 -11.37 -15.29 -0.76
C SER A 15 -9.85 -15.37 -0.78
N GLN A 16 -9.22 -15.10 -1.92
CA GLN A 16 -7.76 -15.02 -2.03
C GLN A 16 -7.20 -13.82 -1.25
N VAL A 17 -7.80 -12.66 -1.41
CA VAL A 17 -7.43 -11.44 -0.68
C VAL A 17 -7.54 -11.67 0.83
N SER A 18 -8.65 -12.25 1.29
CA SER A 18 -8.85 -12.57 2.71
C SER A 18 -7.80 -13.54 3.24
N ARG A 19 -7.42 -14.55 2.44
CA ARG A 19 -6.37 -15.51 2.80
C ARG A 19 -5.03 -14.82 2.99
N TYR A 20 -4.60 -13.98 2.05
CA TYR A 20 -3.36 -13.22 2.16
C TYR A 20 -3.39 -12.27 3.37
N ALA A 21 -4.51 -11.59 3.59
CA ALA A 21 -4.67 -10.70 4.73
C ALA A 21 -4.57 -11.43 6.07
N LYS A 22 -5.28 -12.55 6.23
CA LYS A 22 -5.24 -13.38 7.45
C LYS A 22 -3.84 -13.93 7.68
N GLN A 23 -3.21 -14.47 6.66
CA GLN A 23 -1.85 -15.03 6.75
C GLN A 23 -0.84 -13.94 7.14
N HIS A 24 -0.93 -12.76 6.55
CA HIS A 24 -0.01 -11.65 6.86
C HIS A 24 -0.27 -11.06 8.25
N ALA A 25 -1.51 -10.89 8.64
CA ALA A 25 -1.89 -10.38 9.96
C ALA A 25 -1.65 -11.39 11.09
N GLN A 26 -1.32 -12.65 10.79
CA GLN A 26 -1.30 -13.75 11.76
C GLN A 26 -2.65 -13.87 12.51
N TYR A 27 -3.72 -13.61 11.79
CA TYR A 27 -5.07 -13.59 12.33
C TYR A 27 -5.63 -15.01 12.30
N ASN A 28 -5.76 -15.61 13.50
CA ASN A 28 -6.20 -17.00 13.69
C ASN A 28 -7.73 -17.14 13.72
N ASP A 29 -8.44 -16.37 12.93
CA ASP A 29 -9.86 -16.60 12.75
C ASP A 29 -10.08 -17.66 11.68
N ASP A 30 -10.44 -18.89 12.11
CA ASP A 30 -10.70 -20.03 11.23
C ASP A 30 -12.02 -19.89 10.43
N SER A 31 -12.73 -18.78 10.57
CA SER A 31 -13.89 -18.53 9.74
C SER A 31 -13.43 -18.25 8.30
N ASP A 32 -13.62 -19.25 7.44
CA ASP A 32 -13.56 -19.12 5.96
C ASP A 32 -14.73 -18.27 5.44
N ASP A 33 -15.11 -17.25 6.22
CA ASP A 33 -16.29 -16.45 5.97
C ASP A 33 -16.09 -15.54 4.76
N GLU A 34 -16.83 -15.82 3.71
CA GLU A 34 -17.11 -14.84 2.64
C GLU A 34 -17.67 -13.51 3.23
N ASN A 35 -18.19 -13.56 4.45
CA ASN A 35 -18.69 -12.42 5.24
C ASN A 35 -17.66 -11.84 6.21
N GLY A 36 -16.42 -12.31 6.23
CA GLY A 36 -15.36 -11.78 7.09
C GLY A 36 -15.06 -10.31 6.80
N VAL A 37 -14.47 -9.61 7.79
CA VAL A 37 -14.16 -8.18 7.68
C VAL A 37 -13.28 -7.83 6.48
N PHE A 38 -12.39 -8.73 6.08
CA PHE A 38 -11.53 -8.55 4.91
C PHE A 38 -12.31 -8.66 3.60
N SER A 39 -13.21 -9.64 3.48
CA SER A 39 -14.08 -9.80 2.31
C SER A 39 -15.03 -8.62 2.16
N GLN A 40 -15.63 -8.17 3.25
CA GLN A 40 -16.52 -6.99 3.24
C GLN A 40 -15.77 -5.73 2.81
N ALA A 41 -14.56 -5.49 3.34
CA ALA A 41 -13.73 -4.35 2.97
C ALA A 41 -13.34 -4.41 1.48
N TYR A 42 -12.96 -5.59 0.99
CA TYR A 42 -12.65 -5.81 -0.42
C TYR A 42 -13.85 -5.53 -1.34
N HIS A 43 -15.02 -6.11 -1.03
CA HIS A 43 -16.24 -5.87 -1.82
C HIS A 43 -16.64 -4.39 -1.82
N HIS A 44 -16.48 -3.70 -0.69
CA HIS A 44 -16.78 -2.28 -0.62
C HIS A 44 -15.91 -1.47 -1.58
N VAL A 45 -14.62 -1.77 -1.64
CA VAL A 45 -13.67 -1.10 -2.55
C VAL A 45 -13.93 -1.48 -4.00
N MET A 46 -14.21 -2.76 -4.30
CA MET A 46 -14.50 -3.23 -5.65
C MET A 46 -15.79 -2.65 -6.23
N ASN A 47 -16.81 -2.47 -5.40
CA ASN A 47 -18.06 -1.82 -5.81
C ASN A 47 -17.87 -0.34 -6.15
N ARG A 48 -16.79 0.26 -5.69
CA ARG A 48 -16.41 1.67 -5.94
C ARG A 48 -15.11 1.80 -6.74
N LYS A 49 -14.73 0.79 -7.47
CA LYS A 49 -13.46 0.79 -8.23
C LYS A 49 -13.30 2.00 -9.17
N ASP A 50 -14.41 2.53 -9.69
CA ASP A 50 -14.41 3.72 -10.56
C ASP A 50 -14.03 5.01 -9.80
N GLU A 51 -14.14 5.01 -8.48
CA GLU A 51 -13.70 6.10 -7.61
C GLU A 51 -12.20 5.99 -7.26
N HIS A 52 -11.64 4.76 -7.35
CA HIS A 52 -10.24 4.48 -7.09
C HIS A 52 -9.43 4.63 -8.38
N LYS A 53 -9.13 5.88 -8.71
CA LYS A 53 -8.22 6.22 -9.82
C LYS A 53 -6.76 6.06 -9.38
N GLU A 54 -5.84 6.57 -10.18
CA GLU A 54 -4.42 6.62 -9.80
C GLU A 54 -4.22 7.44 -8.51
N VAL A 55 -3.14 7.13 -7.81
CA VAL A 55 -2.68 7.95 -6.68
C VAL A 55 -2.24 9.30 -7.21
N ASP A 56 -2.79 10.38 -6.69
CA ASP A 56 -2.26 11.71 -6.94
C ASP A 56 -1.05 12.01 -6.04
N GLU A 57 -0.33 13.08 -6.36
CA GLU A 57 0.91 13.43 -5.65
C GLU A 57 0.65 13.78 -4.18
N ASP A 58 -0.41 14.50 -3.89
CA ASP A 58 -0.76 14.90 -2.52
C ASP A 58 -1.13 13.67 -1.67
N GLU A 59 -1.91 12.75 -2.23
CA GLU A 59 -2.28 11.50 -1.58
C GLU A 59 -1.06 10.61 -1.34
N ALA A 60 -0.14 10.55 -2.32
CA ALA A 60 1.11 9.81 -2.18
C ALA A 60 1.99 10.39 -1.07
N GLN A 61 2.13 11.71 -0.99
CA GLN A 61 2.89 12.38 0.05
C GLN A 61 2.26 12.19 1.44
N GLN A 62 0.95 12.28 1.55
CA GLN A 62 0.24 12.04 2.81
C GLN A 62 0.43 10.59 3.27
N ALA A 63 0.27 9.63 2.38
CA ALA A 63 0.48 8.21 2.69
C ALA A 63 1.93 7.92 3.10
N ALA A 64 2.90 8.54 2.43
CA ALA A 64 4.31 8.42 2.75
C ALA A 64 4.66 9.05 4.10
N SER A 65 4.09 10.21 4.41
CA SER A 65 4.28 10.86 5.71
C SER A 65 3.73 10.01 6.85
N ALA A 66 2.53 9.46 6.68
CA ALA A 66 1.93 8.54 7.64
C ALA A 66 2.78 7.26 7.80
N HIS A 67 3.27 6.70 6.68
CA HIS A 67 4.16 5.55 6.70
C HIS A 67 5.46 5.84 7.47
N ASP A 68 6.10 6.98 7.21
CA ASP A 68 7.34 7.37 7.89
C ASP A 68 7.15 7.50 9.40
N GLN A 69 6.10 8.18 9.82
CA GLN A 69 5.77 8.37 11.24
C GLN A 69 5.51 7.03 11.94
N ILE A 70 4.75 6.13 11.31
CA ILE A 70 4.36 4.87 11.93
C ILE A 70 5.52 3.87 11.93
N TYR A 71 6.16 3.65 10.77
CA TYR A 71 7.12 2.56 10.61
C TYR A 71 8.57 2.96 10.91
N ASN A 72 8.99 4.16 10.50
CA ASN A 72 10.37 4.58 10.67
C ASN A 72 10.62 5.27 12.01
N GLN A 73 9.67 6.12 12.45
CA GLN A 73 9.83 6.86 13.70
C GLN A 73 9.33 6.08 14.91
N ASN A 74 8.22 5.37 14.78
CA ASN A 74 7.55 4.67 15.88
C ASN A 74 7.69 3.14 15.83
N GLY A 75 8.48 2.60 14.92
CA GLY A 75 8.76 1.15 14.84
C GLY A 75 7.53 0.27 14.57
N GLY A 76 6.55 0.78 13.83
CA GLY A 76 5.31 0.06 13.50
C GLY A 76 4.23 0.20 14.58
N GLN A 77 4.39 1.12 15.53
CA GLN A 77 3.40 1.40 16.54
C GLN A 77 2.68 2.73 16.25
N PRO A 78 1.41 2.69 15.83
CA PRO A 78 0.63 3.88 15.62
C PRO A 78 0.27 4.53 16.97
N ASN A 79 0.16 5.85 16.97
CA ASN A 79 -0.41 6.56 18.10
C ASN A 79 -1.92 6.80 17.88
N GLN A 80 -2.64 7.27 18.91
CA GLN A 80 -4.09 7.49 18.85
C GLN A 80 -4.51 8.70 17.98
N GLU A 81 -3.55 9.50 17.53
CA GLU A 81 -3.80 10.68 16.70
C GLU A 81 -3.92 10.34 15.22
N HIS A 82 -3.42 9.15 14.80
CA HIS A 82 -3.55 8.71 13.42
C HIS A 82 -4.99 8.31 13.10
N SER A 83 -5.52 8.88 12.03
CA SER A 83 -6.85 8.52 11.53
C SER A 83 -6.85 7.10 10.92
N SER A 84 -8.04 6.49 10.82
CA SER A 84 -8.21 5.20 10.13
C SER A 84 -7.68 5.24 8.69
N ARG A 85 -7.84 6.39 8.02
CA ARG A 85 -7.34 6.60 6.65
C ARG A 85 -5.81 6.64 6.62
N ASP A 86 -5.16 7.38 7.54
CA ASP A 86 -3.70 7.46 7.59
C ASP A 86 -3.08 6.09 7.87
N LEU A 87 -3.66 5.33 8.80
CA LEU A 87 -3.25 3.97 9.11
C LEU A 87 -3.41 3.03 7.91
N GLY A 88 -4.55 3.11 7.22
CA GLY A 88 -4.81 2.32 6.02
C GLY A 88 -3.85 2.65 4.88
N SER A 89 -3.63 3.94 4.63
CA SER A 89 -2.70 4.40 3.59
C SER A 89 -1.25 4.03 3.89
N ALA A 90 -0.81 4.17 5.14
CA ALA A 90 0.52 3.74 5.59
C ALA A 90 0.72 2.23 5.44
N ALA A 91 -0.29 1.43 5.80
CA ALA A 91 -0.29 -0.01 5.62
C ALA A 91 -0.19 -0.41 4.14
N ALA A 92 -0.90 0.28 3.25
CA ALA A 92 -0.81 0.04 1.82
C ALA A 92 0.57 0.37 1.25
N MET A 93 1.20 1.47 1.69
CA MET A 93 2.58 1.82 1.32
C MET A 93 3.59 0.76 1.78
N GLN A 94 3.45 0.27 3.01
CA GLN A 94 4.29 -0.80 3.54
C GLN A 94 4.10 -2.09 2.75
N ALA A 95 2.87 -2.47 2.46
CA ALA A 95 2.56 -3.64 1.64
C ALA A 95 3.12 -3.52 0.22
N PHE A 96 3.00 -2.35 -0.40
CA PHE A 96 3.57 -2.08 -1.71
C PHE A 96 5.10 -2.19 -1.73
N LYS A 97 5.76 -1.68 -0.70
CA LYS A 97 7.21 -1.82 -0.51
C LYS A 97 7.62 -3.29 -0.39
N MET A 98 6.90 -4.09 0.40
CA MET A 98 7.16 -5.52 0.54
C MET A 98 6.90 -6.27 -0.78
N PHE A 99 5.81 -5.96 -1.46
CA PHE A 99 5.43 -6.56 -2.73
C PHE A 99 6.46 -6.27 -3.82
N SER A 100 6.92 -5.02 -3.94
CA SER A 100 7.91 -4.60 -4.92
C SER A 100 9.31 -5.16 -4.63
N GLY A 101 9.66 -5.33 -3.36
CA GLY A 101 10.97 -5.84 -2.92
C GLY A 101 11.06 -7.37 -2.83
N GLY A 102 9.92 -8.05 -2.67
CA GLY A 102 9.85 -9.49 -2.43
C GLY A 102 9.55 -10.36 -3.65
N GLY A 103 9.42 -9.75 -4.85
CA GLY A 103 9.07 -10.51 -6.06
C GLY A 103 7.65 -11.08 -6.02
N GLY A 104 6.69 -10.27 -5.55
CA GLY A 104 5.28 -10.65 -5.45
C GLY A 104 4.75 -11.31 -6.73
N ASN A 105 4.39 -12.57 -6.64
CA ASN A 105 3.86 -13.38 -7.75
C ASN A 105 2.33 -13.51 -7.72
N GLY A 106 1.69 -13.04 -6.67
CA GLY A 106 0.25 -13.20 -6.43
C GLY A 106 -0.64 -12.11 -7.02
N GLY A 107 -0.06 -11.15 -7.75
CA GLY A 107 -0.82 -10.11 -8.45
C GLY A 107 -1.56 -9.15 -7.52
N SER A 108 -2.69 -8.62 -8.01
CA SER A 108 -3.51 -7.63 -7.29
C SER A 108 -4.07 -8.14 -5.96
N SER A 109 -4.49 -9.39 -5.92
CA SER A 109 -5.06 -10.02 -4.72
C SER A 109 -4.04 -10.12 -3.59
N GLU A 110 -2.77 -10.41 -3.90
CA GLU A 110 -1.69 -10.45 -2.93
C GLU A 110 -1.43 -9.06 -2.35
N LEU A 111 -1.25 -8.04 -3.19
CA LEU A 111 -0.99 -6.68 -2.72
C LEU A 111 -2.12 -6.14 -1.84
N ILE A 112 -3.38 -6.30 -2.28
CA ILE A 112 -4.54 -5.85 -1.51
C ILE A 112 -4.63 -6.62 -0.19
N GLY A 113 -4.41 -7.94 -0.22
CA GLY A 113 -4.40 -8.77 0.97
C GLY A 113 -3.30 -8.39 1.95
N LEU A 114 -2.07 -8.16 1.48
CA LEU A 114 -0.96 -7.67 2.30
C LEU A 114 -1.29 -6.31 2.93
N ALA A 115 -1.87 -5.38 2.17
CA ALA A 115 -2.24 -4.07 2.67
C ALA A 115 -3.29 -4.15 3.79
N MET A 116 -4.32 -4.96 3.61
CA MET A 116 -5.33 -5.17 4.65
C MET A 116 -4.77 -5.92 5.86
N GLY A 117 -3.90 -6.91 5.65
CA GLY A 117 -3.24 -7.64 6.74
C GLY A 117 -2.32 -6.73 7.55
N GLU A 118 -1.61 -5.83 6.90
CA GLU A 118 -0.77 -4.83 7.59
C GLU A 118 -1.62 -3.81 8.34
N ALA A 119 -2.73 -3.35 7.75
CA ALA A 119 -3.70 -2.50 8.44
C ALA A 119 -4.27 -3.19 9.70
N GLN A 120 -4.56 -4.48 9.63
CA GLN A 120 -5.00 -5.24 10.80
C GLN A 120 -3.96 -5.29 11.91
N LYS A 121 -2.67 -5.43 11.57
CA LYS A 121 -1.58 -5.37 12.55
C LYS A 121 -1.53 -4.01 13.24
N LEU A 122 -1.63 -2.92 12.47
CA LEU A 122 -1.65 -1.56 13.03
C LEU A 122 -2.87 -1.34 13.92
N PHE A 123 -4.04 -1.86 13.56
CA PHE A 123 -5.24 -1.80 14.40
C PHE A 123 -5.02 -2.50 15.74
N ASN A 124 -4.44 -3.70 15.71
CA ASN A 124 -4.12 -4.45 16.93
C ASN A 124 -3.07 -3.74 17.78
N ALA A 125 -2.05 -3.14 17.14
CA ALA A 125 -1.01 -2.38 17.82
C ALA A 125 -1.53 -1.11 18.49
N GLN A 126 -2.54 -0.46 17.89
CA GLN A 126 -3.22 0.70 18.49
C GLN A 126 -4.12 0.33 19.68
N GLY A 127 -4.34 -0.97 19.92
CA GLY A 127 -5.21 -1.45 21.01
C GLY A 127 -6.71 -1.39 20.68
N GLY A 128 -7.08 -1.25 19.43
CA GLY A 128 -8.47 -1.29 18.96
C GLY A 128 -9.34 -0.08 19.36
N GLY A 129 -8.77 0.94 19.97
CA GLY A 129 -9.54 2.00 20.63
C GLY A 129 -9.63 3.34 19.90
N GLY A 130 -8.84 3.60 18.87
CA GLY A 130 -8.76 4.92 18.23
C GLY A 130 -9.27 4.95 16.79
N ALA A 131 -9.10 3.88 16.05
CA ALA A 131 -9.45 3.79 14.64
C ALA A 131 -10.65 2.85 14.41
N ASN A 132 -11.39 3.12 13.34
CA ASN A 132 -12.43 2.22 12.87
C ASN A 132 -11.80 1.12 11.99
N GLN A 133 -11.84 -0.13 12.43
CA GLN A 133 -11.26 -1.28 11.72
C GLN A 133 -11.75 -1.38 10.27
N ALA A 134 -13.06 -1.30 10.04
CA ALA A 134 -13.63 -1.42 8.71
C ALA A 134 -13.16 -0.30 7.79
N GLU A 135 -13.16 0.93 8.28
CA GLU A 135 -12.68 2.11 7.53
C GLU A 135 -11.20 1.99 7.19
N MET A 136 -10.40 1.52 8.14
CA MET A 136 -8.96 1.33 7.95
C MET A 136 -8.65 0.25 6.91
N LEU A 137 -9.36 -0.88 6.96
CA LEU A 137 -9.22 -1.96 5.97
C LEU A 137 -9.65 -1.50 4.58
N GLN A 138 -10.73 -0.72 4.48
CA GLN A 138 -11.19 -0.12 3.20
C GLN A 138 -10.17 0.88 2.65
N ALA A 139 -9.61 1.74 3.51
CA ALA A 139 -8.58 2.68 3.11
C ALA A 139 -7.31 1.96 2.62
N ALA A 140 -6.88 0.90 3.29
CA ALA A 140 -5.74 0.09 2.89
C ALA A 140 -5.98 -0.60 1.53
N ALA A 141 -7.13 -1.24 1.35
CA ALA A 141 -7.49 -1.89 0.10
C ALA A 141 -7.63 -0.90 -1.06
N GLY A 142 -8.28 0.25 -0.82
CA GLY A 142 -8.45 1.31 -1.81
C GLY A 142 -7.12 1.92 -2.26
N MET A 143 -6.24 2.22 -1.31
CA MET A 143 -4.90 2.75 -1.61
C MET A 143 -4.04 1.72 -2.34
N ALA A 144 -4.07 0.45 -1.95
CA ALA A 144 -3.36 -0.62 -2.65
C ALA A 144 -3.84 -0.77 -4.10
N MET A 145 -5.13 -0.66 -4.34
CA MET A 145 -5.70 -0.67 -5.70
C MET A 145 -5.22 0.52 -6.53
N LYS A 146 -5.22 1.73 -5.97
CA LYS A 146 -4.70 2.92 -6.64
C LYS A 146 -3.22 2.79 -6.99
N LEU A 147 -2.40 2.29 -6.06
CA LEU A 147 -0.98 2.02 -6.29
C LEU A 147 -0.76 1.03 -7.43
N LEU A 148 -1.59 -0.02 -7.50
CA LEU A 148 -1.54 -1.00 -8.58
C LEU A 148 -1.89 -0.38 -9.95
N MET A 149 -2.94 0.44 -10.00
CA MET A 149 -3.33 1.14 -11.23
C MET A 149 -2.25 2.11 -11.70
N THR A 150 -1.63 2.83 -10.75
CA THR A 150 -0.50 3.74 -11.03
C THR A 150 0.68 2.97 -11.62
N GLN A 151 1.01 1.80 -11.06
CA GLN A 151 2.08 0.92 -11.56
C GLN A 151 1.79 0.41 -12.97
N GLN A 152 0.56 -0.04 -13.25
CA GLN A 152 0.18 -0.56 -14.57
C GLN A 152 0.28 0.52 -15.65
N LYS A 153 -0.13 1.73 -15.34
CA LYS A 153 -0.06 2.86 -16.29
C LYS A 153 1.36 3.34 -16.54
N GLY A 154 2.20 3.37 -15.52
CA GLY A 154 3.63 3.70 -15.65
C GLY A 154 4.38 2.71 -16.53
N SER A 155 4.00 1.45 -16.54
CA SER A 155 4.59 0.41 -17.41
C SER A 155 4.20 0.56 -18.90
N SER A 156 3.14 1.31 -19.21
CA SER A 156 2.62 1.48 -20.57
C SER A 156 3.21 2.70 -21.31
N GLY A 157 4.32 3.30 -20.83
CA GLY A 157 5.06 4.36 -21.54
C GLY A 157 4.41 5.75 -21.46
N GLY A 158 3.48 5.96 -20.54
CA GLY A 158 2.96 7.28 -20.21
C GLY A 158 3.80 7.91 -19.10
N SER A 159 4.24 9.15 -19.30
CA SER A 159 4.91 10.00 -18.30
C SER A 159 3.93 10.27 -17.15
N GLY A 160 3.72 9.29 -16.26
CA GLY A 160 2.82 9.40 -15.13
C GLY A 160 3.55 10.00 -13.93
N SER A 161 3.33 11.29 -13.67
CA SER A 161 3.86 11.98 -12.50
C SER A 161 3.59 11.24 -11.17
N GLY A 162 2.50 10.47 -11.09
CA GLY A 162 2.13 9.70 -9.91
C GLY A 162 3.07 8.53 -9.60
N LEU A 163 3.54 7.78 -10.63
CA LEU A 163 4.47 6.67 -10.40
C LEU A 163 5.85 7.16 -9.99
N ASP A 164 6.35 8.20 -10.65
CA ASP A 164 7.63 8.81 -10.31
C ASP A 164 7.61 9.39 -8.89
N ALA A 165 6.50 10.01 -8.48
CA ALA A 165 6.31 10.50 -7.12
C ALA A 165 6.32 9.34 -6.12
N VAL A 166 5.53 8.28 -6.34
CA VAL A 166 5.46 7.10 -5.46
C VAL A 166 6.82 6.41 -5.37
N MET A 167 7.50 6.20 -6.51
CA MET A 167 8.81 5.54 -6.54
C MET A 167 9.91 6.41 -5.93
N GLY A 168 9.87 7.72 -6.16
CA GLY A 168 10.78 8.68 -5.54
C GLY A 168 10.62 8.73 -4.03
N ILE A 169 9.39 8.79 -3.56
CA ILE A 169 9.05 8.75 -2.13
C ILE A 169 9.45 7.40 -1.51
N LEU A 170 9.13 6.30 -2.19
CA LEU A 170 9.49 4.96 -1.73
C LEU A 170 11.01 4.77 -1.67
N GLY A 171 11.73 5.29 -2.66
CA GLY A 171 13.19 5.31 -2.68
C GLY A 171 13.79 6.10 -1.51
N SER A 172 13.19 7.23 -1.16
CA SER A 172 13.61 8.04 0.00
C SER A 172 13.31 7.37 1.35
N LEU A 173 12.19 6.66 1.43
CA LEU A 173 11.79 5.92 2.64
C LEU A 173 12.54 4.59 2.83
N GLY A 174 13.01 3.98 1.73
CA GLY A 174 13.75 2.72 1.74
C GLY A 174 15.26 2.86 1.86
N GLY A 175 15.79 4.04 1.57
CA GLY A 175 17.20 4.38 1.63
C GLY A 175 17.59 4.93 3.00
N GLY A 176 17.88 4.07 3.98
CA GLY A 176 18.73 4.47 5.10
C GLY A 176 20.02 5.01 4.56
N ALA A 177 20.22 6.33 4.66
CA ALA A 177 21.48 7.07 4.59
C ALA A 177 22.67 6.36 3.91
N GLN A 178 22.67 6.20 2.61
CA GLN A 178 23.88 6.32 1.84
C GLN A 178 23.81 7.67 1.10
N LYS A 179 24.35 8.69 1.74
CA LYS A 179 24.86 9.86 1.08
C LYS A 179 25.83 9.39 0.00
N GLN A 180 25.33 9.09 -1.15
CA GLN A 180 26.13 9.10 -2.35
C GLN A 180 26.24 10.57 -2.76
N GLU A 181 27.21 11.23 -2.16
CA GLU A 181 27.74 12.45 -2.75
C GLU A 181 28.16 12.11 -4.16
N SER A 182 27.27 12.39 -5.09
CA SER A 182 27.63 12.54 -6.49
C SER A 182 28.48 13.80 -6.60
N SER A 183 29.71 13.70 -6.11
CA SER A 183 30.81 14.60 -6.44
C SER A 183 31.23 14.29 -7.88
N GLY A 184 30.38 14.64 -8.81
CA GLY A 184 30.61 14.58 -10.23
C GLY A 184 30.73 15.98 -10.80
N GLY A 185 31.93 16.54 -10.80
CA GLY A 185 32.27 17.40 -11.91
C GLY A 185 32.41 18.90 -11.71
N ILE A 186 33.19 19.39 -10.77
CA ILE A 186 33.80 20.71 -10.93
C ILE A 186 35.31 20.75 -10.54
N ALA A 187 35.87 19.63 -10.06
CA ALA A 187 37.30 19.59 -9.71
C ALA A 187 38.25 19.25 -10.87
N GLY A 188 37.73 19.03 -12.10
CA GLY A 188 38.52 18.64 -13.25
C GLY A 188 38.98 19.78 -14.17
N MET A 189 38.69 21.04 -13.87
CA MET A 189 38.93 22.14 -14.81
C MET A 189 39.95 23.18 -14.37
N LEU A 190 40.64 22.98 -13.24
CA LEU A 190 41.64 23.94 -12.78
C LEU A 190 43.12 23.47 -12.91
N GLY A 191 43.39 22.43 -13.66
CA GLY A 191 44.72 21.86 -13.84
C GLY A 191 45.42 22.10 -15.17
N LYS A 192 45.02 23.08 -15.97
CA LYS A 192 45.58 23.27 -17.32
C LYS A 192 45.96 24.71 -17.66
N PHE A 193 46.37 25.48 -16.64
CA PHE A 193 47.05 26.75 -16.87
C PHE A 193 48.14 26.93 -15.76
N LEU A 194 49.24 26.27 -15.99
CA LEU A 194 50.58 26.64 -15.52
C LEU A 194 51.57 25.85 -16.31
#